data_c0e8bf77f00c06149cf890d9f29e6989
#
_entry.id   c0e8bf77f00c06149cf890d9f29e6989
#
_cell.length_a   1.000
_cell.length_b   1.000
_cell.length_c   1.000
_cell.angle_alpha   90.00
_cell.angle_beta   90.00
_cell.angle_gamma   90.00
#
_symmetry.space_group_name_H-M   'P 1'
#
loop_
_entity.id
_entity.type
_entity.pdbx_description
1 polymer ?
#
loop_
_entity_poly.entity_id
_entity_poly.type
_entity_poly.pdbx_seq_one_letter_code
_entity_poly.pdbx_strand_id
1 'polypeptide(L)'
;MQTLKRGLVATLLLLSPLAQAEGLQDRLTAFFAEKLAGFSDDVTVTVRTPPNLYPTCDQPSFSVVGFTKLWGNVNVLARCANEKRYLQVAVQATGNYVVAAVPIARGSVLQTNSVTLKRGRLDQLPPRTMLDINQAQDAVSLRDVAPGQPIQISMLRQAWRVKAGQQVMVVANGDGFSINSEGQALNNAAVAQNARVRMSSGQVVSGTVDADGNILINL
;
A
#
# COMPACT_ATOMS: atom_id res chain seq x y z
N MET A 1 79.68 25.26 -8.39
CA MET A 1 79.02 24.35 -7.43
C MET A 1 77.69 24.95 -7.08
N GLN A 2 76.63 24.52 -7.74
CA GLN A 2 75.24 25.02 -7.51
C GLN A 2 74.45 23.92 -6.84
N THR A 3 74.01 24.15 -5.63
CA THR A 3 73.16 23.24 -4.83
C THR A 3 71.69 23.48 -5.14
N LEU A 4 71.11 22.51 -5.80
CA LEU A 4 69.67 22.50 -6.19
C LEU A 4 68.86 22.08 -4.97
N LYS A 5 68.06 23.01 -4.36
CA LYS A 5 67.09 22.74 -3.30
C LYS A 5 65.83 22.17 -3.90
N ARG A 6 65.53 20.90 -3.71
CA ARG A 6 64.27 20.27 -4.03
C ARG A 6 63.23 20.66 -2.98
N GLY A 7 62.28 21.49 -3.36
CA GLY A 7 61.06 21.79 -2.57
C GLY A 7 60.05 20.65 -2.70
N LEU A 8 59.69 20.05 -1.56
CA LEU A 8 58.66 19.03 -1.43
C LEU A 8 57.29 19.74 -1.33
N VAL A 9 56.52 19.72 -2.42
CA VAL A 9 55.14 20.21 -2.41
C VAL A 9 54.25 19.10 -1.84
N ALA A 10 53.83 19.25 -0.58
CA ALA A 10 52.82 18.38 0.05
C ALA A 10 51.44 18.79 -0.43
N THR A 11 50.88 18.04 -1.38
CA THR A 11 49.49 18.20 -1.85
C THR A 11 48.54 17.61 -0.80
N LEU A 12 47.89 18.46 -0.03
CA LEU A 12 46.85 18.11 0.95
C LEU A 12 45.57 17.74 0.18
N LEU A 13 45.29 16.44 0.05
CA LEU A 13 44.02 15.93 -0.47
C LEU A 13 42.94 16.21 0.55
N LEU A 14 42.13 17.23 0.33
CA LEU A 14 40.88 17.47 1.02
C LEU A 14 39.88 16.37 0.62
N LEU A 15 39.74 15.33 1.42
CA LEU A 15 38.68 14.32 1.26
C LEU A 15 37.34 15.03 1.41
N SER A 16 36.61 15.15 0.32
CA SER A 16 35.30 15.80 0.26
C SER A 16 34.24 14.96 0.96
N PRO A 17 33.37 15.55 1.80
CA PRO A 17 32.26 14.84 2.49
C PRO A 17 31.14 14.37 1.52
N LEU A 18 31.26 14.64 0.23
CA LEU A 18 30.30 14.28 -0.81
C LEU A 18 30.23 12.76 -1.06
N ALA A 19 31.34 12.02 -0.91
CA ALA A 19 31.36 10.58 -1.19
C ALA A 19 30.50 9.73 -0.21
N GLN A 20 30.29 10.19 1.02
CA GLN A 20 29.45 9.49 2.00
C GLN A 20 27.94 9.71 1.74
N ALA A 21 27.59 10.84 1.16
CA ALA A 21 26.19 11.16 0.84
C ALA A 21 25.66 10.30 -0.31
N GLU A 22 26.48 10.05 -1.33
CA GLU A 22 26.13 9.19 -2.49
C GLU A 22 25.92 7.75 -2.03
N GLY A 23 26.79 7.19 -1.21
CA GLY A 23 26.67 5.82 -0.71
C GLY A 23 25.41 5.57 0.16
N LEU A 24 24.97 6.54 0.97
CA LEU A 24 23.74 6.43 1.77
C LEU A 24 22.50 6.49 0.89
N GLN A 25 22.48 7.38 -0.09
CA GLN A 25 21.36 7.54 -1.03
C GLN A 25 21.16 6.30 -1.88
N ASP A 26 22.24 5.70 -2.40
CA ASP A 26 22.18 4.49 -3.23
C ASP A 26 21.65 3.30 -2.43
N ARG A 27 22.06 3.15 -1.18
CA ARG A 27 21.57 2.11 -0.27
C ARG A 27 20.09 2.28 0.06
N LEU A 28 19.66 3.51 0.29
CA LEU A 28 18.25 3.82 0.51
C LEU A 28 17.43 3.56 -0.76
N THR A 29 17.98 3.88 -1.94
CA THR A 29 17.35 3.57 -3.23
C THR A 29 17.19 2.06 -3.41
N ALA A 30 18.23 1.27 -3.14
CA ALA A 30 18.16 -0.20 -3.18
C ALA A 30 17.14 -0.75 -2.17
N PHE A 31 17.12 -0.23 -0.94
CA PHE A 31 16.14 -0.61 0.09
C PHE A 31 14.71 -0.35 -0.34
N PHE A 32 14.41 0.82 -0.93
CA PHE A 32 13.06 1.13 -1.40
C PHE A 32 12.70 0.39 -2.68
N ALA A 33 13.66 0.13 -3.58
CA ALA A 33 13.44 -0.69 -4.77
C ALA A 33 13.00 -2.11 -4.39
N GLU A 34 13.63 -2.72 -3.37
CA GLU A 34 13.22 -4.02 -2.83
C GLU A 34 11.82 -3.98 -2.21
N LYS A 35 11.52 -2.95 -1.41
CA LYS A 35 10.20 -2.78 -0.77
C LYS A 35 9.06 -2.50 -1.74
N LEU A 36 9.37 -1.89 -2.89
CA LEU A 36 8.42 -1.53 -3.93
C LEU A 36 8.42 -2.52 -5.10
N ALA A 37 9.18 -3.62 -4.99
CA ALA A 37 9.17 -4.68 -5.98
C ALA A 37 7.74 -5.18 -6.24
N GLY A 38 7.33 -5.23 -7.52
CA GLY A 38 5.96 -5.57 -7.94
C GLY A 38 4.99 -4.37 -8.04
N PHE A 39 5.32 -3.21 -7.44
CA PHE A 39 4.51 -1.98 -7.57
C PHE A 39 5.19 -0.90 -8.41
N SER A 40 6.50 -0.85 -8.38
CA SER A 40 7.31 0.15 -9.09
C SER A 40 8.51 -0.51 -9.74
N ASP A 41 8.83 -0.05 -10.94
CA ASP A 41 9.99 -0.47 -11.75
C ASP A 41 11.08 0.63 -11.81
N ASP A 42 10.80 1.81 -11.25
CA ASP A 42 11.72 2.94 -11.21
C ASP A 42 11.56 3.67 -9.88
N VAL A 43 12.60 3.62 -9.05
CA VAL A 43 12.63 4.21 -7.72
C VAL A 43 13.85 5.11 -7.60
N THR A 44 13.64 6.35 -7.19
CA THR A 44 14.70 7.30 -6.86
C THR A 44 14.47 7.85 -5.46
N VAL A 45 15.53 7.87 -4.64
CA VAL A 45 15.48 8.39 -3.28
C VAL A 45 16.36 9.61 -3.15
N THR A 46 15.84 10.67 -2.55
CA THR A 46 16.61 11.87 -2.17
C THR A 46 16.57 12.02 -0.66
N VAL A 47 17.73 12.06 -0.01
CA VAL A 47 17.82 12.30 1.44
C VAL A 47 17.60 13.79 1.71
N ARG A 48 16.64 14.10 2.59
CA ARG A 48 16.30 15.48 3.01
C ARG A 48 16.97 15.87 4.32
N THR A 49 17.36 14.88 5.12
CA THR A 49 18.11 15.09 6.36
C THR A 49 19.48 15.69 6.06
N PRO A 50 19.95 16.70 6.80
CA PRO A 50 21.30 17.26 6.63
C PRO A 50 22.39 16.20 6.88
N PRO A 51 23.53 16.25 6.14
CA PRO A 51 24.60 15.25 6.22
C PRO A 51 25.21 15.05 7.60
N ASN A 52 25.25 16.10 8.43
CA ASN A 52 25.77 16.02 9.81
C ASN A 52 24.88 15.17 10.75
N LEU A 53 23.70 14.75 10.32
CA LEU A 53 22.78 13.87 11.04
C LEU A 53 22.71 12.47 10.45
N TYR A 54 23.56 12.14 9.49
CA TYR A 54 23.63 10.80 8.89
C TYR A 54 24.17 9.78 9.91
N PRO A 55 23.83 8.49 9.73
CA PRO A 55 24.43 7.43 10.53
C PRO A 55 25.94 7.38 10.30
N THR A 56 26.70 7.08 11.35
CA THR A 56 28.18 7.09 11.31
C THR A 56 28.76 5.76 10.85
N CYS A 57 27.96 4.69 10.77
CA CYS A 57 28.43 3.36 10.33
C CYS A 57 28.29 3.18 8.82
N ASP A 58 29.18 2.37 8.25
CA ASP A 58 29.20 2.09 6.81
C ASP A 58 28.00 1.27 6.34
N GLN A 59 27.39 0.46 7.21
CA GLN A 59 26.29 -0.44 6.86
C GLN A 59 25.11 -0.29 7.83
N PRO A 60 24.36 0.82 7.79
CA PRO A 60 23.14 0.94 8.56
C PRO A 60 22.05 0.01 8.04
N SER A 61 21.28 -0.60 8.94
CA SER A 61 20.02 -1.26 8.59
C SER A 61 18.90 -0.24 8.56
N PHE A 62 17.97 -0.37 7.58
CA PHE A 62 16.87 0.57 7.40
C PHE A 62 15.53 -0.06 7.75
N SER A 63 14.65 0.75 8.36
CA SER A 63 13.24 0.42 8.54
C SER A 63 12.37 1.67 8.37
N VAL A 64 11.22 1.51 7.73
CA VAL A 64 10.24 2.60 7.60
C VAL A 64 9.51 2.80 8.92
N VAL A 65 9.35 4.05 9.35
CA VAL A 65 8.69 4.40 10.60
C VAL A 65 7.21 4.69 10.35
N GLY A 66 6.34 3.95 11.04
CA GLY A 66 4.89 4.11 10.96
C GLY A 66 4.26 3.39 9.77
N PHE A 67 2.92 3.46 9.69
CA PHE A 67 2.10 2.89 8.60
C PHE A 67 1.94 3.88 7.44
N THR A 68 3.06 4.40 6.95
CA THR A 68 3.05 5.40 5.89
C THR A 68 3.23 4.75 4.53
N LYS A 69 2.88 5.49 3.48
CA LYS A 69 3.20 5.10 2.11
C LYS A 69 4.71 4.89 1.97
N LEU A 70 5.11 3.97 1.12
CA LEU A 70 6.52 3.72 0.79
C LEU A 70 7.09 4.72 -0.23
N TRP A 71 6.32 5.73 -0.63
CA TRP A 71 6.72 6.78 -1.57
C TRP A 71 6.23 8.16 -1.11
N GLY A 72 6.80 9.21 -1.68
CA GLY A 72 6.64 10.60 -1.22
C GLY A 72 7.61 10.88 -0.07
N ASN A 73 7.21 11.70 0.88
CA ASN A 73 8.02 11.98 2.07
C ASN A 73 7.87 10.83 3.09
N VAL A 74 8.97 10.14 3.35
CA VAL A 74 9.02 8.96 4.22
C VAL A 74 10.05 9.16 5.32
N ASN A 75 9.71 8.76 6.55
CA ASN A 75 10.66 8.69 7.67
C ASN A 75 11.25 7.30 7.76
N VAL A 76 12.58 7.22 7.74
CA VAL A 76 13.36 5.99 7.82
C VAL A 76 14.18 6.01 9.10
N LEU A 77 14.13 4.92 9.84
CA LEU A 77 15.05 4.67 10.93
C LEU A 77 16.26 3.92 10.41
N ALA A 78 17.43 4.55 10.46
CA ALA A 78 18.73 3.95 10.22
C ALA A 78 19.33 3.49 11.54
N ARG A 79 19.72 2.23 11.65
CA ARG A 79 20.33 1.63 12.85
C ARG A 79 21.74 1.16 12.55
N CYS A 80 22.67 1.59 13.37
CA CYS A 80 23.99 1.01 13.56
C CYS A 80 24.00 0.17 14.84
N ALA A 81 25.11 -0.48 15.18
CA ALA A 81 25.20 -1.31 16.40
C ALA A 81 24.77 -0.55 17.69
N ASN A 82 25.26 0.69 17.87
CA ASN A 82 25.04 1.48 19.08
C ASN A 82 24.32 2.83 18.80
N GLU A 83 23.87 3.06 17.57
CA GLU A 83 23.31 4.34 17.17
C GLU A 83 22.01 4.15 16.38
N LYS A 84 21.07 5.07 16.58
CA LYS A 84 19.81 5.18 15.81
C LYS A 84 19.69 6.58 15.27
N ARG A 85 19.45 6.71 13.97
CA ARG A 85 19.20 7.99 13.31
C ARG A 85 17.89 7.95 12.55
N TYR A 86 17.12 9.04 12.63
CA TYR A 86 15.92 9.21 11.84
C TYR A 86 16.25 10.05 10.61
N LEU A 87 15.97 9.49 9.45
CA LEU A 87 16.21 10.14 8.17
C LEU A 87 14.88 10.49 7.52
N GLN A 88 14.76 11.70 7.03
CA GLN A 88 13.68 12.11 6.13
C GLN A 88 14.15 11.92 4.71
N VAL A 89 13.39 11.18 3.92
CA VAL A 89 13.70 10.90 2.52
C VAL A 89 12.49 11.23 1.64
N ALA A 90 12.75 11.72 0.43
CA ALA A 90 11.76 11.83 -0.63
C ALA A 90 11.95 10.65 -1.58
N VAL A 91 10.98 9.75 -1.61
CA VAL A 91 10.97 8.56 -2.47
C VAL A 91 10.07 8.85 -3.67
N GLN A 92 10.65 8.90 -4.85
CA GLN A 92 9.94 8.97 -6.12
C GLN A 92 9.82 7.55 -6.67
N ALA A 93 8.60 7.15 -6.99
CA ALA A 93 8.33 5.82 -7.52
C ALA A 93 7.44 5.95 -8.76
N THR A 94 7.79 5.24 -9.83
CA THR A 94 7.00 5.15 -11.06
C THR A 94 6.46 3.75 -11.20
N GLY A 95 5.16 3.63 -11.42
CA GLY A 95 4.50 2.33 -11.52
C GLY A 95 3.11 2.43 -12.11
N ASN A 96 2.40 1.30 -12.16
CA ASN A 96 1.04 1.22 -12.66
C ASN A 96 0.04 1.54 -11.55
N TYR A 97 -1.01 2.26 -11.93
CA TYR A 97 -2.16 2.56 -11.06
C TYR A 97 -3.46 2.53 -11.84
N VAL A 98 -4.56 2.32 -11.14
CA VAL A 98 -5.88 2.16 -11.74
C VAL A 98 -6.52 3.53 -12.01
N VAL A 99 -7.01 3.71 -13.25
CA VAL A 99 -7.81 4.88 -13.66
C VAL A 99 -9.13 4.42 -14.27
N ALA A 100 -10.13 5.31 -14.26
CA ALA A 100 -11.36 5.11 -15.01
C ALA A 100 -11.05 5.10 -16.53
N ALA A 101 -11.46 4.06 -17.23
CA ALA A 101 -11.34 3.97 -18.69
C ALA A 101 -12.48 4.72 -19.39
N VAL A 102 -13.67 4.72 -18.78
CA VAL A 102 -14.90 5.36 -19.23
C VAL A 102 -15.52 6.20 -18.10
N PRO A 103 -16.51 7.07 -18.36
CA PRO A 103 -17.26 7.72 -17.29
C PRO A 103 -17.94 6.69 -16.40
N ILE A 104 -17.75 6.78 -15.09
CA ILE A 104 -18.37 5.89 -14.11
C ILE A 104 -19.36 6.71 -13.29
N ALA A 105 -20.64 6.37 -13.36
CA ALA A 105 -21.68 7.04 -12.58
C ALA A 105 -21.72 6.51 -11.14
N ARG A 106 -22.12 7.35 -10.19
CA ARG A 106 -22.40 6.94 -8.81
C ARG A 106 -23.43 5.80 -8.78
N GLY A 107 -23.13 4.76 -7.99
CA GLY A 107 -23.99 3.60 -7.81
C GLY A 107 -23.85 2.53 -8.89
N SER A 108 -23.09 2.77 -9.96
CA SER A 108 -22.83 1.74 -10.97
C SER A 108 -21.81 0.70 -10.48
N VAL A 109 -22.01 -0.52 -10.93
CA VAL A 109 -21.05 -1.62 -10.72
C VAL A 109 -19.93 -1.49 -11.75
N LEU A 110 -18.69 -1.54 -11.30
CA LEU A 110 -17.51 -1.51 -12.17
C LEU A 110 -17.36 -2.87 -12.85
N GLN A 111 -17.29 -2.85 -14.17
CA GLN A 111 -16.99 -4.00 -15.01
C GLN A 111 -15.51 -3.98 -15.41
N THR A 112 -15.01 -5.07 -16.00
CA THR A 112 -13.62 -5.18 -16.44
C THR A 112 -13.18 -4.04 -17.39
N ASN A 113 -14.11 -3.52 -18.23
CA ASN A 113 -13.86 -2.42 -19.15
C ASN A 113 -14.05 -1.02 -18.52
N SER A 114 -14.52 -0.94 -17.28
CA SER A 114 -14.75 0.35 -16.59
C SER A 114 -13.45 1.01 -16.15
N VAL A 115 -12.39 0.23 -15.97
CA VAL A 115 -11.10 0.66 -15.42
C VAL A 115 -9.93 0.13 -16.27
N THR A 116 -8.81 0.82 -16.23
CA THR A 116 -7.57 0.41 -16.89
C THR A 116 -6.36 0.81 -16.06
N LEU A 117 -5.21 0.23 -16.36
CA LEU A 117 -3.94 0.60 -15.76
C LEU A 117 -3.31 1.76 -16.54
N LYS A 118 -2.77 2.74 -15.81
CA LYS A 118 -1.97 3.83 -16.34
C LYS A 118 -0.64 3.87 -15.61
N ARG A 119 0.46 4.06 -16.34
CA ARG A 119 1.79 4.22 -15.75
C ARG A 119 2.07 5.69 -15.43
N GLY A 120 2.64 5.97 -14.27
CA GLY A 120 3.04 7.32 -13.86
C GLY A 120 3.63 7.38 -12.45
N ARG A 121 3.88 8.59 -11.98
CA ARG A 121 4.50 8.88 -10.69
C ARG A 121 3.53 8.60 -9.54
N LEU A 122 3.79 7.53 -8.77
CA LEU A 122 2.96 7.11 -7.63
C LEU A 122 2.97 8.13 -6.48
N ASP A 123 4.08 8.82 -6.28
CA ASP A 123 4.26 9.83 -5.24
C ASP A 123 3.43 11.10 -5.47
N GLN A 124 2.97 11.35 -6.69
CA GLN A 124 2.11 12.46 -7.06
C GLN A 124 0.62 12.12 -7.04
N LEU A 125 0.27 10.84 -6.85
CA LEU A 125 -1.12 10.41 -6.86
C LEU A 125 -1.86 10.78 -5.56
N PRO A 126 -3.19 10.94 -5.66
CA PRO A 126 -4.03 11.09 -4.47
C PRO A 126 -3.82 9.96 -3.47
N PRO A 127 -4.02 10.20 -2.17
CA PRO A 127 -3.90 9.16 -1.16
C PRO A 127 -4.79 7.95 -1.46
N ARG A 128 -4.26 6.73 -1.18
CA ARG A 128 -4.99 5.47 -1.35
C ARG A 128 -5.48 5.24 -2.79
N THR A 129 -4.76 5.74 -3.79
CA THR A 129 -4.98 5.34 -5.18
C THR A 129 -4.75 3.84 -5.31
N MET A 130 -5.64 3.18 -6.03
CA MET A 130 -5.63 1.74 -6.25
C MET A 130 -4.52 1.36 -7.23
N LEU A 131 -3.73 0.33 -6.90
CA LEU A 131 -2.64 -0.16 -7.74
C LEU A 131 -2.97 -1.50 -8.41
N ASP A 132 -3.91 -2.25 -7.84
CA ASP A 132 -4.35 -3.54 -8.37
C ASP A 132 -5.75 -3.40 -8.98
N ILE A 133 -5.86 -3.67 -10.28
CA ILE A 133 -7.10 -3.58 -11.04
C ILE A 133 -8.16 -4.61 -10.58
N ASN A 134 -7.71 -5.76 -10.05
CA ASN A 134 -8.62 -6.81 -9.61
C ASN A 134 -9.48 -6.36 -8.41
N GLN A 135 -8.96 -5.45 -7.57
CA GLN A 135 -9.71 -4.90 -6.46
C GLN A 135 -10.89 -3.99 -6.88
N ALA A 136 -10.89 -3.54 -8.14
CA ALA A 136 -11.97 -2.73 -8.68
C ALA A 136 -13.11 -3.56 -9.28
N GLN A 137 -12.90 -4.85 -9.55
CA GLN A 137 -13.90 -5.71 -10.18
C GLN A 137 -15.11 -5.88 -9.25
N ASP A 138 -16.31 -5.78 -9.85
CA ASP A 138 -17.60 -5.90 -9.16
C ASP A 138 -17.80 -4.90 -8.01
N ALA A 139 -16.90 -3.95 -7.81
CA ALA A 139 -17.09 -2.88 -6.86
C ALA A 139 -18.16 -1.89 -7.35
N VAL A 140 -18.81 -1.22 -6.41
CA VAL A 140 -19.81 -0.19 -6.70
C VAL A 140 -19.22 1.19 -6.46
N SER A 141 -19.35 2.09 -7.43
CA SER A 141 -18.89 3.46 -7.28
C SER A 141 -19.76 4.25 -6.29
N LEU A 142 -19.11 4.95 -5.36
CA LEU A 142 -19.76 5.83 -4.38
C LEU A 142 -19.94 7.27 -4.90
N ARG A 143 -19.35 7.59 -6.05
CA ARG A 143 -19.34 8.93 -6.65
C ARG A 143 -19.15 8.83 -8.16
N ASP A 144 -19.41 9.92 -8.87
CA ASP A 144 -19.07 10.02 -10.28
C ASP A 144 -17.55 10.11 -10.45
N VAL A 145 -17.02 9.40 -11.46
CA VAL A 145 -15.59 9.39 -11.79
C VAL A 145 -15.41 9.65 -13.26
N ALA A 146 -14.58 10.64 -13.60
CA ALA A 146 -14.28 11.00 -14.98
C ALA A 146 -13.24 10.05 -15.61
N PRO A 147 -13.26 9.86 -16.93
CA PRO A 147 -12.22 9.09 -17.64
C PRO A 147 -10.82 9.62 -17.36
N GLY A 148 -9.87 8.72 -17.15
CA GLY A 148 -8.47 9.06 -16.81
C GLY A 148 -8.24 9.45 -15.35
N GLN A 149 -9.29 9.61 -14.54
CA GLN A 149 -9.18 9.93 -13.12
C GLN A 149 -8.66 8.71 -12.34
N PRO A 150 -7.65 8.88 -11.46
CA PRO A 150 -7.18 7.82 -10.57
C PRO A 150 -8.29 7.32 -9.64
N ILE A 151 -8.45 6.02 -9.55
CA ILE A 151 -9.41 5.38 -8.66
C ILE A 151 -8.79 5.27 -7.26
N GLN A 152 -9.47 5.83 -6.27
CA GLN A 152 -9.11 5.69 -4.86
C GLN A 152 -9.98 4.60 -4.22
N ILE A 153 -9.41 3.85 -3.27
CA ILE A 153 -10.17 2.82 -2.52
C ILE A 153 -11.43 3.42 -1.86
N SER A 154 -11.37 4.67 -1.40
CA SER A 154 -12.52 5.36 -0.79
C SER A 154 -13.63 5.75 -1.76
N MET A 155 -13.40 5.68 -3.06
CA MET A 155 -14.41 5.93 -4.09
C MET A 155 -15.28 4.71 -4.38
N LEU A 156 -14.88 3.55 -3.90
CA LEU A 156 -15.53 2.27 -4.18
C LEU A 156 -15.99 1.61 -2.88
N ARG A 157 -17.01 0.78 -2.98
CA ARG A 157 -17.37 -0.24 -1.99
C ARG A 157 -17.50 -1.59 -2.69
N GLN A 158 -17.30 -2.64 -1.96
CA GLN A 158 -17.61 -3.97 -2.48
C GLN A 158 -19.13 -4.10 -2.75
N ALA A 159 -19.51 -4.83 -3.80
CA ALA A 159 -20.91 -5.17 -4.04
C ALA A 159 -21.44 -6.01 -2.89
N TRP A 160 -22.66 -5.71 -2.45
CA TRP A 160 -23.32 -6.53 -1.44
C TRP A 160 -23.70 -7.88 -2.03
N ARG A 161 -23.24 -8.94 -1.40
CA ARG A 161 -23.62 -10.32 -1.73
C ARG A 161 -24.92 -10.71 -1.02
N VAL A 162 -25.12 -10.15 0.16
CA VAL A 162 -26.34 -10.30 0.98
C VAL A 162 -26.92 -8.94 1.26
N LYS A 163 -28.25 -8.82 1.13
CA LYS A 163 -28.99 -7.58 1.42
C LYS A 163 -29.88 -7.76 2.65
N ALA A 164 -30.08 -6.69 3.40
CA ALA A 164 -31.03 -6.69 4.52
C ALA A 164 -32.42 -7.11 4.05
N GLY A 165 -33.07 -8.00 4.81
CA GLY A 165 -34.35 -8.61 4.48
C GLY A 165 -34.26 -9.87 3.61
N GLN A 166 -33.11 -10.18 3.03
CA GLN A 166 -32.93 -11.37 2.20
C GLN A 166 -32.92 -12.64 3.06
N GLN A 167 -33.56 -13.70 2.56
CA GLN A 167 -33.41 -15.05 3.10
C GLN A 167 -32.03 -15.59 2.71
N VAL A 168 -31.30 -16.10 3.68
CA VAL A 168 -29.93 -16.60 3.54
C VAL A 168 -29.77 -17.93 4.23
N MET A 169 -28.86 -18.76 3.71
CA MET A 169 -28.43 -20.00 4.39
C MET A 169 -27.37 -19.65 5.42
N VAL A 170 -27.56 -20.15 6.64
CA VAL A 170 -26.57 -20.08 7.72
C VAL A 170 -25.94 -21.46 7.86
N VAL A 171 -24.61 -21.52 7.71
CA VAL A 171 -23.81 -22.74 7.81
C VAL A 171 -22.94 -22.63 9.07
N ALA A 172 -23.28 -23.43 10.09
CA ALA A 172 -22.50 -23.51 11.31
C ALA A 172 -21.58 -24.74 11.25
N ASN A 173 -20.28 -24.51 11.26
CA ASN A 173 -19.25 -25.53 11.22
C ASN A 173 -18.66 -25.72 12.63
N GLY A 174 -18.66 -26.98 13.11
CA GLY A 174 -17.98 -27.41 14.31
C GLY A 174 -17.05 -28.59 14.05
N ASP A 175 -16.40 -29.11 15.07
CA ASP A 175 -15.48 -30.24 14.94
C ASP A 175 -16.24 -31.50 14.48
N GLY A 176 -16.10 -31.80 13.16
CA GLY A 176 -16.67 -33.02 12.56
C GLY A 176 -18.16 -32.94 12.18
N PHE A 177 -18.80 -31.76 12.26
CA PHE A 177 -20.19 -31.58 11.83
C PHE A 177 -20.41 -30.22 11.15
N SER A 178 -21.46 -30.15 10.31
CA SER A 178 -21.94 -28.90 9.72
C SER A 178 -23.48 -28.89 9.80
N ILE A 179 -24.02 -27.77 10.24
CA ILE A 179 -25.47 -27.55 10.36
C ILE A 179 -25.88 -26.43 9.44
N ASN A 180 -26.88 -26.68 8.59
CA ASN A 180 -27.46 -25.69 7.71
C ASN A 180 -28.84 -25.28 8.25
N SER A 181 -29.09 -23.98 8.30
CA SER A 181 -30.37 -23.41 8.70
C SER A 181 -30.65 -22.13 7.90
N GLU A 182 -31.92 -21.82 7.71
CA GLU A 182 -32.36 -20.61 7.07
C GLU A 182 -32.58 -19.46 8.05
N GLY A 183 -32.29 -18.22 7.61
CA GLY A 183 -32.60 -17.04 8.39
C GLY A 183 -32.69 -15.79 7.50
N GLN A 184 -33.14 -14.71 8.09
CA GLN A 184 -33.27 -13.41 7.40
C GLN A 184 -32.13 -12.48 7.76
N ALA A 185 -31.40 -12.01 6.76
CA ALA A 185 -30.32 -11.04 6.93
C ALA A 185 -30.85 -9.70 7.47
N LEU A 186 -30.20 -9.14 8.48
CA LEU A 186 -30.57 -7.87 9.12
C LEU A 186 -29.77 -6.67 8.60
N ASN A 187 -28.67 -6.90 7.90
CA ASN A 187 -27.83 -5.86 7.29
C ASN A 187 -27.31 -6.32 5.93
N ASN A 188 -26.89 -5.32 5.13
CA ASN A 188 -26.17 -5.59 3.89
C ASN A 188 -24.73 -6.01 4.22
N ALA A 189 -24.20 -6.99 3.48
CA ALA A 189 -22.81 -7.42 3.62
C ALA A 189 -22.26 -7.90 2.27
N ALA A 190 -20.99 -7.62 2.01
CA ALA A 190 -20.23 -8.17 0.90
C ALA A 190 -19.54 -9.48 1.32
N VAL A 191 -18.95 -10.18 0.36
CA VAL A 191 -18.11 -11.37 0.62
C VAL A 191 -17.04 -11.04 1.65
N ALA A 192 -16.78 -11.97 2.57
CA ALA A 192 -15.87 -11.84 3.71
C ALA A 192 -16.25 -10.77 4.75
N GLN A 193 -17.43 -10.12 4.63
CA GLN A 193 -17.96 -9.22 5.64
C GLN A 193 -18.91 -9.93 6.58
N ASN A 194 -19.09 -9.36 7.78
CA ASN A 194 -20.01 -9.87 8.80
C ASN A 194 -21.45 -9.51 8.45
N ALA A 195 -22.33 -10.52 8.42
CA ALA A 195 -23.78 -10.36 8.36
C ALA A 195 -24.42 -10.82 9.67
N ARG A 196 -25.44 -10.08 10.13
CA ARG A 196 -26.33 -10.50 11.21
C ARG A 196 -27.58 -11.11 10.60
N VAL A 197 -27.98 -12.25 11.13
CA VAL A 197 -29.11 -13.02 10.61
C VAL A 197 -30.07 -13.35 11.75
N ARG A 198 -31.36 -13.09 11.53
CA ARG A 198 -32.44 -13.54 12.44
C ARG A 198 -32.89 -14.92 11.99
N MET A 199 -32.70 -15.91 12.86
CA MET A 199 -33.14 -17.28 12.66
C MET A 199 -34.66 -17.38 12.82
N SER A 200 -35.28 -18.49 12.38
CA SER A 200 -36.71 -18.77 12.58
C SER A 200 -37.12 -18.85 14.05
N SER A 201 -36.19 -19.19 14.95
CA SER A 201 -36.38 -19.15 16.40
C SER A 201 -36.48 -17.75 17.00
N GLY A 202 -36.18 -16.68 16.19
CA GLY A 202 -36.07 -15.31 16.67
C GLY A 202 -34.66 -14.92 17.15
N GLN A 203 -33.77 -15.89 17.35
CA GLN A 203 -32.39 -15.66 17.76
C GLN A 203 -31.62 -14.91 16.63
N VAL A 204 -30.75 -13.99 17.04
CA VAL A 204 -29.85 -13.29 16.10
C VAL A 204 -28.45 -13.88 16.21
N VAL A 205 -27.92 -14.32 15.08
CA VAL A 205 -26.57 -14.84 14.95
C VAL A 205 -25.75 -13.94 14.03
N SER A 206 -24.43 -14.00 14.12
CA SER A 206 -23.50 -13.25 13.26
C SER A 206 -22.51 -14.22 12.64
N GLY A 207 -22.25 -14.06 11.35
CA GLY A 207 -21.28 -14.87 10.61
C GLY A 207 -20.73 -14.14 9.41
N THR A 208 -19.75 -14.75 8.75
CA THR A 208 -19.05 -14.19 7.58
C THR A 208 -19.75 -14.65 6.31
N VAL A 209 -19.98 -13.72 5.38
CA VAL A 209 -20.58 -14.00 4.06
C VAL A 209 -19.56 -14.70 3.16
N ASP A 210 -19.90 -15.84 2.58
CA ASP A 210 -19.10 -16.53 1.57
C ASP A 210 -19.38 -16.02 0.14
N ALA A 211 -18.69 -16.61 -0.84
CA ALA A 211 -18.85 -16.26 -2.26
C ALA A 211 -20.26 -16.56 -2.80
N ASP A 212 -20.97 -17.51 -2.23
CA ASP A 212 -22.31 -17.93 -2.65
C ASP A 212 -23.44 -17.16 -1.94
N GLY A 213 -23.09 -16.39 -0.91
CA GLY A 213 -24.03 -15.60 -0.10
C GLY A 213 -24.53 -16.34 1.13
N ASN A 214 -23.91 -17.46 1.49
CA ASN A 214 -24.18 -18.13 2.76
C ASN A 214 -23.47 -17.41 3.90
N ILE A 215 -23.96 -17.61 5.11
CA ILE A 215 -23.41 -17.03 6.33
C ILE A 215 -22.69 -18.11 7.10
N LEU A 216 -21.37 -18.06 7.13
CA LEU A 216 -20.51 -19.04 7.80
C LEU A 216 -20.32 -18.64 9.26
N ILE A 217 -20.57 -19.59 10.17
CA ILE A 217 -20.32 -19.48 11.62
C ILE A 217 -19.37 -20.61 12.00
N ASN A 218 -18.25 -20.28 12.61
CA ASN A 218 -17.35 -21.26 13.23
C ASN A 218 -17.67 -21.32 14.72
N LEU A 219 -17.93 -22.54 15.21
CA LEU A 219 -18.31 -22.86 16.61
C LEU A 219 -17.08 -23.28 17.40
#